data_138200f5b37676d17c5fdc51baedd6e1
#
_entry.id   138200f5b37676d17c5fdc51baedd6e1
#
_cell.length_a   1.000
_cell.length_b   1.000
_cell.length_c   1.000
_cell.angle_alpha   90.00
_cell.angle_beta   90.00
_cell.angle_gamma   90.00
#
_symmetry.space_group_name_H-M   'P 1'
#
loop_
_entity.id
_entity.type
_entity.pdbx_description
1 polymer ?
#
loop_
_entity_poly.entity_id
_entity_poly.type
_entity_poly.pdbx_seq_one_letter_code
_entity_poly.pdbx_strand_id
1 'polypeptide(L)'
;MSVVLYNTLSRRKEPFQPLTAGTAKMYCCGVTVYDYCHLGHARCYVVWDTVRRYLKWRGYDVHYVQNFTDIDDKILNRARKEGTTMEAVSQRFIEAYHEDMARLNVLEADEYTYATRTIDGIQRLIGELEQKGYAYAAGGDVYYKVRQFEDYGKLSGRKLEDMQAGASGRVAGDDAKKEYPYDFALWKGAKPDEPSWDSPWGPGRPGWHIECSAMVRECLGETIDIHMGGGDLAFPHHENEIAQSEAATGCTLSRYWMHNGMVNVNGAKMGKSLGNFTTIRQLLDAGDGLEPMALRLFLCQAQYRKPVDFTADAITSATKSWQTLKDGLLFGHNHGTQLHWSNLDTTAALNPEVDAVQRFQAAMDDDFNTPEAVAVLFELAKELRRQGNLLVHEGKIDADADSLNQQWQTLVGLAQILGIETSPEETVATDSDGPSDEDIATLIEQRLAAKAAKDFSLADKIRDDLTTQGITLIDKPGGITEWHR
;
A
#
# COMPACT_ATOMS: atom_id res chain seq x y z
N MET A 1 -13.53 -6.81 -21.86
CA MET A 1 -14.50 -6.33 -20.84
C MET A 1 -13.98 -5.02 -20.29
N SER A 2 -14.86 -4.09 -19.89
CA SER A 2 -14.46 -2.82 -19.24
C SER A 2 -14.18 -3.08 -17.77
N VAL A 3 -13.21 -2.35 -17.20
CA VAL A 3 -12.98 -2.35 -15.75
C VAL A 3 -14.23 -1.82 -15.05
N VAL A 4 -14.68 -2.53 -14.05
CA VAL A 4 -15.80 -2.13 -13.16
C VAL A 4 -15.23 -1.85 -11.80
N LEU A 5 -15.66 -0.77 -11.14
CA LEU A 5 -15.18 -0.40 -9.82
C LEU A 5 -16.34 0.02 -8.92
N TYR A 6 -16.19 -0.19 -7.62
CA TYR A 6 -17.17 0.25 -6.64
C TYR A 6 -16.97 1.73 -6.33
N ASN A 7 -18.00 2.53 -6.62
CA ASN A 7 -18.00 3.95 -6.32
C ASN A 7 -18.68 4.20 -4.96
N THR A 8 -17.94 4.72 -3.99
CA THR A 8 -18.48 5.03 -2.66
C THR A 8 -19.61 6.06 -2.72
N LEU A 9 -19.55 7.00 -3.66
CA LEU A 9 -20.56 8.04 -3.82
C LEU A 9 -21.92 7.44 -4.20
N SER A 10 -21.96 6.58 -5.22
CA SER A 10 -23.18 5.92 -5.68
C SER A 10 -23.51 4.62 -4.93
N ARG A 11 -22.54 4.07 -4.16
CA ARG A 11 -22.62 2.81 -3.40
C ARG A 11 -22.90 1.58 -4.27
N ARG A 12 -22.43 1.58 -5.51
CA ARG A 12 -22.59 0.47 -6.46
C ARG A 12 -21.34 0.29 -7.31
N LYS A 13 -21.23 -0.87 -7.95
CA LYS A 13 -20.25 -1.12 -8.97
C LYS A 13 -20.67 -0.44 -10.28
N GLU A 14 -19.75 0.26 -10.91
CA GLU A 14 -19.97 1.01 -12.15
C GLU A 14 -18.84 0.76 -13.14
N PRO A 15 -19.11 0.72 -14.46
CA PRO A 15 -18.06 0.69 -15.46
C PRO A 15 -17.18 1.93 -15.34
N PHE A 16 -15.86 1.74 -15.35
CA PHE A 16 -14.91 2.85 -15.38
C PHE A 16 -14.95 3.54 -16.75
N GLN A 17 -15.35 4.78 -16.73
CA GLN A 17 -15.40 5.66 -17.89
C GLN A 17 -14.61 6.92 -17.58
N PRO A 18 -13.35 7.04 -18.03
CA PRO A 18 -12.52 8.20 -17.72
C PRO A 18 -13.06 9.47 -18.41
N LEU A 19 -12.67 10.63 -17.89
CA LEU A 19 -12.98 11.94 -18.45
C LEU A 19 -12.41 12.10 -19.86
N THR A 20 -11.21 11.58 -20.06
CA THR A 20 -10.54 11.53 -21.36
C THR A 20 -10.26 10.09 -21.70
N ALA A 21 -10.70 9.65 -22.88
CA ALA A 21 -10.52 8.26 -23.31
C ALA A 21 -9.04 7.83 -23.26
N GLY A 22 -8.78 6.69 -22.65
CA GLY A 22 -7.44 6.13 -22.51
C GLY A 22 -6.58 6.73 -21.40
N THR A 23 -7.07 7.72 -20.63
CA THR A 23 -6.35 8.29 -19.49
C THR A 23 -7.04 8.00 -18.17
N ALA A 24 -6.35 8.12 -17.04
CA ALA A 24 -6.95 8.05 -15.71
C ALA A 24 -6.24 9.03 -14.77
N LYS A 25 -6.93 10.10 -14.38
CA LYS A 25 -6.47 11.06 -13.37
C LYS A 25 -6.83 10.55 -11.99
N MET A 26 -5.83 10.21 -11.19
CA MET A 26 -5.99 9.62 -9.87
C MET A 26 -5.37 10.50 -8.80
N TYR A 27 -6.11 10.77 -7.73
CA TYR A 27 -5.59 11.46 -6.56
C TYR A 27 -5.77 10.62 -5.30
N CYS A 28 -4.70 10.47 -4.54
CA CYS A 28 -4.70 9.77 -3.26
C CYS A 28 -4.34 10.72 -2.13
N CYS A 29 -5.22 10.84 -1.12
CA CYS A 29 -4.86 11.55 0.09
C CYS A 29 -3.67 10.90 0.78
N GLY A 30 -2.62 11.69 0.98
CA GLY A 30 -1.36 11.25 1.55
C GLY A 30 -1.31 11.31 3.08
N VAL A 31 -0.12 11.16 3.62
CA VAL A 31 0.11 11.12 5.06
C VAL A 31 0.38 12.51 5.64
N THR A 32 -0.03 12.71 6.91
CA THR A 32 0.51 13.79 7.74
C THR A 32 1.87 13.33 8.27
N VAL A 33 2.93 14.02 7.87
CA VAL A 33 4.32 13.58 8.06
C VAL A 33 4.89 13.97 9.44
N TYR A 34 4.32 13.36 10.50
CA TYR A 34 4.75 13.59 11.89
C TYR A 34 5.28 12.33 12.59
N ASP A 35 5.15 11.17 11.99
CA ASP A 35 5.58 9.87 12.55
C ASP A 35 5.75 8.83 11.43
N TYR A 36 6.41 7.70 11.74
CA TYR A 36 6.58 6.58 10.81
C TYR A 36 5.25 6.00 10.32
N CYS A 37 5.26 5.46 9.11
CA CYS A 37 4.13 4.79 8.51
C CYS A 37 3.75 3.53 9.28
N HIS A 38 2.45 3.31 9.44
CA HIS A 38 1.89 2.13 10.10
C HIS A 38 1.16 1.22 9.10
N LEU A 39 0.73 0.05 9.56
CA LEU A 39 0.02 -0.95 8.74
C LEU A 39 -1.19 -0.39 7.96
N GLY A 40 -1.90 0.58 8.53
CA GLY A 40 -3.00 1.25 7.82
C GLY A 40 -2.53 2.00 6.58
N HIS A 41 -1.35 2.66 6.67
CA HIS A 41 -0.71 3.31 5.52
C HIS A 41 -0.22 2.27 4.51
N ALA A 42 0.42 1.18 4.96
CA ALA A 42 0.80 0.07 4.08
C ALA A 42 -0.43 -0.46 3.30
N ARG A 43 -1.56 -0.69 3.99
CA ARG A 43 -2.81 -1.14 3.37
C ARG A 43 -3.29 -0.16 2.30
N CYS A 44 -3.31 1.12 2.62
CA CYS A 44 -3.77 2.18 1.72
C CYS A 44 -2.91 2.20 0.44
N TYR A 45 -1.60 2.37 0.59
CA TYR A 45 -0.74 2.59 -0.58
C TYR A 45 -0.47 1.34 -1.40
N VAL A 46 -0.42 0.15 -0.80
CA VAL A 46 -0.35 -1.12 -1.54
C VAL A 46 -1.62 -1.34 -2.38
N VAL A 47 -2.79 -1.04 -1.84
CA VAL A 47 -4.06 -1.16 -2.59
C VAL A 47 -4.07 -0.22 -3.79
N TRP A 48 -3.74 1.06 -3.58
CA TRP A 48 -3.82 2.04 -4.67
C TRP A 48 -2.70 1.89 -5.70
N ASP A 49 -1.53 1.40 -5.28
CA ASP A 49 -0.48 0.97 -6.20
C ASP A 49 -0.92 -0.20 -7.08
N THR A 50 -1.60 -1.19 -6.50
CA THR A 50 -2.16 -2.33 -7.24
C THR A 50 -3.21 -1.87 -8.27
N VAL A 51 -4.10 -0.97 -7.89
CA VAL A 51 -5.10 -0.36 -8.81
C VAL A 51 -4.42 0.39 -9.94
N ARG A 52 -3.42 1.22 -9.61
CA ARG A 52 -2.62 1.98 -10.57
C ARG A 52 -1.89 1.07 -11.56
N ARG A 53 -1.20 0.03 -11.08
CA ARG A 53 -0.49 -0.95 -11.92
C ARG A 53 -1.47 -1.68 -12.84
N TYR A 54 -2.59 -2.10 -12.31
CA TYR A 54 -3.60 -2.78 -13.11
C TYR A 54 -4.19 -1.90 -14.21
N LEU A 55 -4.55 -0.64 -13.93
CA LEU A 55 -5.03 0.30 -14.94
C LEU A 55 -3.98 0.57 -16.01
N LYS A 56 -2.69 0.72 -15.64
CA LYS A 56 -1.58 0.81 -16.60
C LYS A 56 -1.49 -0.44 -17.50
N TRP A 57 -1.60 -1.63 -16.91
CA TRP A 57 -1.62 -2.88 -17.69
C TRP A 57 -2.82 -2.98 -18.64
N ARG A 58 -3.98 -2.44 -18.24
CA ARG A 58 -5.18 -2.34 -19.09
C ARG A 58 -5.06 -1.27 -20.18
N GLY A 59 -3.91 -0.61 -20.31
CA GLY A 59 -3.61 0.35 -21.37
C GLY A 59 -4.06 1.79 -21.09
N TYR A 60 -4.41 2.12 -19.84
CA TYR A 60 -4.65 3.51 -19.46
C TYR A 60 -3.34 4.25 -19.20
N ASP A 61 -3.25 5.48 -19.69
CA ASP A 61 -2.25 6.44 -19.27
C ASP A 61 -2.68 7.01 -17.90
N VAL A 62 -2.05 6.52 -16.86
CA VAL A 62 -2.42 6.85 -15.48
C VAL A 62 -1.53 7.98 -14.97
N HIS A 63 -2.15 9.09 -14.58
CA HIS A 63 -1.50 10.18 -13.85
C HIS A 63 -1.94 10.13 -12.38
N TYR A 64 -1.04 9.63 -11.53
CA TYR A 64 -1.27 9.42 -10.10
C TYR A 64 -0.59 10.51 -9.28
N VAL A 65 -1.39 11.33 -8.59
CA VAL A 65 -0.93 12.40 -7.70
C VAL A 65 -1.21 12.02 -6.25
N GLN A 66 -0.24 12.30 -5.38
CA GLN A 66 -0.37 12.10 -3.93
C GLN A 66 0.17 13.31 -3.19
N ASN A 67 -0.45 13.69 -2.08
CA ASN A 67 0.06 14.79 -1.27
C ASN A 67 0.84 14.31 -0.03
N PHE A 68 1.61 15.26 0.51
CA PHE A 68 2.04 15.25 1.90
C PHE A 68 1.40 16.43 2.64
N THR A 69 0.73 16.15 3.75
CA THR A 69 0.37 17.18 4.73
C THR A 69 1.60 17.47 5.55
N ASP A 70 2.36 18.50 5.16
CA ASP A 70 3.63 18.91 5.78
C ASP A 70 3.47 20.08 6.75
N ILE A 71 2.23 20.51 7.01
CA ILE A 71 1.83 21.44 8.08
C ILE A 71 0.58 20.94 8.79
N ASP A 72 0.68 20.63 10.09
CA ASP A 72 -0.43 20.20 10.94
C ASP A 72 -0.06 20.39 12.41
N ASP A 73 -1.06 20.48 13.28
CA ASP A 73 -0.85 20.57 14.74
C ASP A 73 0.02 19.42 15.29
N LYS A 74 -0.08 18.22 14.70
CA LYS A 74 0.72 17.06 15.12
C LYS A 74 2.20 17.25 14.80
N ILE A 75 2.52 17.83 13.63
CA ILE A 75 3.91 18.11 13.24
C ILE A 75 4.50 19.18 14.16
N LEU A 76 3.76 20.27 14.40
CA LEU A 76 4.16 21.33 15.29
C LEU A 76 4.42 20.83 16.73
N ASN A 77 3.52 20.01 17.26
CA ASN A 77 3.66 19.41 18.57
C ASN A 77 4.87 18.48 18.65
N ARG A 78 5.15 17.73 17.57
CA ARG A 78 6.33 16.86 17.48
C ARG A 78 7.61 17.68 17.45
N ALA A 79 7.66 18.73 16.65
CA ALA A 79 8.80 19.65 16.56
C ALA A 79 9.11 20.30 17.92
N ARG A 80 8.09 20.81 18.61
CA ARG A 80 8.24 21.38 19.99
C ARG A 80 8.78 20.35 20.97
N LYS A 81 8.26 19.12 20.94
CA LYS A 81 8.68 18.03 21.82
C LYS A 81 10.14 17.63 21.58
N GLU A 82 10.61 17.69 20.36
CA GLU A 82 11.97 17.30 19.96
C GLU A 82 12.96 18.48 19.94
N GLY A 83 12.49 19.71 20.18
CA GLY A 83 13.34 20.92 20.12
C GLY A 83 13.88 21.20 18.73
N THR A 84 13.12 20.91 17.68
CA THR A 84 13.49 21.07 16.28
C THR A 84 12.44 21.88 15.50
N THR A 85 12.61 22.05 14.18
CA THR A 85 11.66 22.76 13.33
C THR A 85 10.62 21.84 12.70
N MET A 86 9.49 22.41 12.28
CA MET A 86 8.45 21.71 11.54
C MET A 86 9.01 21.08 10.25
N GLU A 87 9.81 21.83 9.51
CA GLU A 87 10.43 21.40 8.26
C GLU A 87 11.33 20.17 8.47
N ALA A 88 12.16 20.19 9.53
CA ALA A 88 13.04 19.06 9.84
C ALA A 88 12.24 17.79 10.21
N VAL A 89 11.12 17.94 10.93
CA VAL A 89 10.22 16.82 11.23
C VAL A 89 9.58 16.31 9.95
N SER A 90 9.00 17.19 9.14
CA SER A 90 8.31 16.82 7.90
C SER A 90 9.26 16.13 6.93
N GLN A 91 10.44 16.70 6.69
CA GLN A 91 11.44 16.14 5.77
C GLN A 91 11.86 14.72 6.20
N ARG A 92 12.18 14.52 7.48
CA ARG A 92 12.56 13.22 8.01
C ARG A 92 11.49 12.15 7.77
N PHE A 93 10.21 12.48 7.99
CA PHE A 93 9.14 11.50 7.83
C PHE A 93 8.67 11.33 6.39
N ILE A 94 8.94 12.30 5.50
CA ILE A 94 8.81 12.13 4.05
C ILE A 94 9.86 11.13 3.55
N GLU A 95 11.12 11.27 3.96
CA GLU A 95 12.18 10.33 3.61
C GLU A 95 11.85 8.92 4.11
N ALA A 96 11.42 8.82 5.39
CA ALA A 96 11.00 7.56 5.95
C ALA A 96 9.79 6.93 5.22
N TYR A 97 8.85 7.76 4.73
CA TYR A 97 7.75 7.29 3.90
C TYR A 97 8.25 6.64 2.60
N HIS A 98 9.14 7.32 1.88
CA HIS A 98 9.70 6.78 0.63
C HIS A 98 10.44 5.47 0.84
N GLU A 99 11.26 5.36 1.89
CA GLU A 99 11.96 4.12 2.24
C GLU A 99 10.96 2.99 2.56
N ASP A 100 9.95 3.26 3.38
CA ASP A 100 8.94 2.25 3.76
C ASP A 100 8.13 1.78 2.54
N MET A 101 7.76 2.69 1.65
CA MET A 101 6.99 2.36 0.43
C MET A 101 7.84 1.63 -0.59
N ALA A 102 9.11 1.99 -0.77
CA ALA A 102 10.04 1.27 -1.64
C ALA A 102 10.22 -0.19 -1.20
N ARG A 103 10.35 -0.44 0.10
CA ARG A 103 10.42 -1.81 0.65
C ARG A 103 9.20 -2.66 0.32
N LEU A 104 8.02 -2.04 0.24
CA LEU A 104 6.77 -2.70 -0.14
C LEU A 104 6.55 -2.72 -1.67
N ASN A 105 7.53 -2.31 -2.47
CA ASN A 105 7.44 -2.19 -3.92
C ASN A 105 6.23 -1.33 -4.38
N VAL A 106 5.94 -0.26 -3.64
CA VAL A 106 4.97 0.76 -4.04
C VAL A 106 5.66 1.73 -4.99
N LEU A 107 5.10 1.94 -6.18
CA LEU A 107 5.65 2.88 -7.17
C LEU A 107 5.59 4.32 -6.65
N GLU A 108 6.61 5.09 -6.95
CA GLU A 108 6.59 6.54 -6.75
C GLU A 108 5.37 7.17 -7.45
N ALA A 109 4.75 8.19 -6.80
CA ALA A 109 3.71 8.96 -7.48
C ALA A 109 4.28 9.68 -8.70
N ASP A 110 3.44 9.91 -9.72
CA ASP A 110 3.86 10.71 -10.88
C ASP A 110 4.10 12.17 -10.44
N GLU A 111 3.39 12.61 -9.37
CA GLU A 111 3.60 13.91 -8.74
C GLU A 111 3.30 13.84 -7.23
N TYR A 112 4.17 14.42 -6.42
CA TYR A 112 3.94 14.66 -4.99
C TYR A 112 3.68 16.14 -4.73
N THR A 113 2.54 16.45 -4.10
CA THR A 113 2.16 17.80 -3.72
C THR A 113 2.34 18.05 -2.23
N TYR A 114 2.54 19.31 -1.85
CA TYR A 114 2.83 19.71 -0.47
C TYR A 114 1.91 20.86 -0.06
N ALA A 115 1.31 20.77 1.12
CA ALA A 115 0.41 21.81 1.62
C ALA A 115 1.15 23.17 1.72
N THR A 116 2.41 23.17 2.19
CA THR A 116 3.20 24.40 2.32
C THR A 116 3.59 25.04 0.99
N ARG A 117 3.52 24.30 -0.12
CA ARG A 117 3.83 24.80 -1.47
C ARG A 117 2.58 25.23 -2.26
N THR A 118 1.38 24.98 -1.70
CA THR A 118 0.09 25.25 -2.36
C THR A 118 -0.69 26.41 -1.68
N ILE A 119 -0.01 27.22 -0.86
CA ILE A 119 -0.65 28.26 -0.05
C ILE A 119 -1.43 29.26 -0.90
N ASP A 120 -0.89 29.72 -2.04
CA ASP A 120 -1.57 30.65 -2.93
C ASP A 120 -2.86 30.06 -3.52
N GLY A 121 -2.83 28.77 -3.90
CA GLY A 121 -4.00 28.03 -4.36
C GLY A 121 -5.07 27.89 -3.30
N ILE A 122 -4.64 27.58 -2.08
CA ILE A 122 -5.51 27.49 -0.91
C ILE A 122 -6.20 28.83 -0.65
N GLN A 123 -5.45 29.94 -0.61
CA GLN A 123 -6.02 31.26 -0.37
C GLN A 123 -6.99 31.68 -1.47
N ARG A 124 -6.68 31.40 -2.75
CA ARG A 124 -7.60 31.64 -3.87
C ARG A 124 -8.91 30.88 -3.68
N LEU A 125 -8.82 29.58 -3.37
CA LEU A 125 -10.01 28.73 -3.18
C LEU A 125 -10.87 29.22 -2.02
N ILE A 126 -10.27 29.61 -0.89
CA ILE A 126 -10.98 30.18 0.26
C ILE A 126 -11.67 31.50 -0.13
N GLY A 127 -10.98 32.38 -0.85
CA GLY A 127 -11.54 33.64 -1.32
C GLY A 127 -12.74 33.45 -2.26
N GLU A 128 -12.69 32.47 -3.16
CA GLU A 128 -13.84 32.09 -4.01
C GLU A 128 -15.03 31.59 -3.17
N LEU A 129 -14.78 30.75 -2.15
CA LEU A 129 -15.81 30.26 -1.24
C LEU A 129 -16.47 31.41 -0.44
N GLU A 130 -15.65 32.33 0.04
CA GLU A 130 -16.16 33.52 0.77
C GLU A 130 -17.01 34.43 -0.13
N GLN A 131 -16.54 34.74 -1.35
CA GLN A 131 -17.29 35.52 -2.33
C GLN A 131 -18.64 34.88 -2.70
N LYS A 132 -18.72 33.56 -2.72
CA LYS A 132 -19.96 32.79 -2.99
C LYS A 132 -20.82 32.56 -1.75
N GLY A 133 -20.39 33.00 -0.57
CA GLY A 133 -21.14 32.90 0.68
C GLY A 133 -21.03 31.54 1.38
N TYR A 134 -20.10 30.66 0.94
CA TYR A 134 -19.82 29.34 1.57
C TYR A 134 -18.81 29.43 2.70
N ALA A 135 -18.12 30.55 2.88
CA ALA A 135 -17.16 30.74 3.95
C ALA A 135 -17.36 32.11 4.63
N TYR A 136 -16.82 32.24 5.85
CA TYR A 136 -16.82 33.49 6.62
C TYR A 136 -15.58 33.61 7.49
N ALA A 137 -15.11 34.85 7.63
CA ALA A 137 -14.01 35.18 8.53
C ALA A 137 -14.51 35.46 9.95
N ALA A 138 -13.83 34.94 10.95
CA ALA A 138 -14.12 35.13 12.37
C ALA A 138 -12.86 35.18 13.22
N GLY A 139 -12.44 36.39 13.63
CA GLY A 139 -11.32 36.57 14.56
C GLY A 139 -9.98 36.00 14.07
N GLY A 140 -9.65 36.22 12.77
CA GLY A 140 -8.43 35.75 12.13
C GLY A 140 -8.49 34.32 11.56
N ASP A 141 -9.54 33.58 11.88
CA ASP A 141 -9.85 32.28 11.28
C ASP A 141 -10.86 32.45 10.13
N VAL A 142 -10.91 31.45 9.21
CA VAL A 142 -11.97 31.35 8.20
C VAL A 142 -12.61 29.99 8.31
N TYR A 143 -13.94 29.95 8.33
CA TYR A 143 -14.72 28.74 8.47
C TYR A 143 -15.61 28.51 7.24
N TYR A 144 -15.80 27.25 6.88
CA TYR A 144 -16.75 26.80 5.87
C TYR A 144 -18.15 26.69 6.49
N LYS A 145 -19.17 27.23 5.80
CA LYS A 145 -20.60 27.17 6.20
C LYS A 145 -21.21 25.85 5.71
N VAL A 146 -21.19 24.83 6.54
CA VAL A 146 -21.62 23.46 6.15
C VAL A 146 -23.10 23.46 5.70
N ARG A 147 -23.95 24.21 6.36
CA ARG A 147 -25.39 24.31 6.03
C ARG A 147 -25.69 24.97 4.68
N GLN A 148 -24.74 25.68 4.11
CA GLN A 148 -24.92 26.34 2.81
C GLN A 148 -24.78 25.37 1.63
N PHE A 149 -24.10 24.22 1.83
CA PHE A 149 -23.96 23.19 0.83
C PHE A 149 -25.06 22.14 1.00
N GLU A 150 -26.10 22.19 0.18
CA GLU A 150 -27.30 21.36 0.31
C GLU A 150 -27.01 19.85 0.27
N ASP A 151 -26.02 19.45 -0.55
CA ASP A 151 -25.62 18.05 -0.75
C ASP A 151 -24.62 17.53 0.31
N TYR A 152 -24.39 18.28 1.42
CA TYR A 152 -23.43 17.83 2.43
C TYR A 152 -23.86 16.51 3.05
N GLY A 153 -22.93 15.54 3.03
CA GLY A 153 -23.19 14.16 3.47
C GLY A 153 -23.48 13.19 2.35
N LYS A 154 -23.46 13.62 1.07
CA LYS A 154 -23.76 12.75 -0.07
C LYS A 154 -22.78 11.58 -0.23
N LEU A 155 -21.50 11.75 0.11
CA LEU A 155 -20.49 10.68 0.07
C LEU A 155 -20.67 9.71 1.24
N SER A 156 -20.69 10.24 2.46
CA SER A 156 -20.72 9.46 3.70
C SER A 156 -22.11 8.90 4.01
N GLY A 157 -23.16 9.50 3.46
CA GLY A 157 -24.57 9.22 3.79
C GLY A 157 -24.98 9.73 5.16
N ARG A 158 -24.20 10.61 5.76
CA ARG A 158 -24.51 11.21 7.06
C ARG A 158 -25.37 12.45 6.87
N LYS A 159 -26.35 12.62 7.73
CA LYS A 159 -27.16 13.85 7.79
C LYS A 159 -26.62 14.76 8.86
N LEU A 160 -26.62 16.07 8.60
CA LEU A 160 -26.13 17.07 9.57
C LEU A 160 -26.86 16.99 10.92
N GLU A 161 -28.18 16.68 10.88
CA GLU A 161 -28.99 16.55 12.09
C GLU A 161 -28.60 15.38 12.98
N ASP A 162 -28.03 14.31 12.38
CA ASP A 162 -27.63 13.08 13.08
C ASP A 162 -26.19 13.13 13.59
N MET A 163 -25.44 14.19 13.26
CA MET A 163 -24.03 14.32 13.66
C MET A 163 -23.91 14.85 15.09
N GLN A 164 -22.89 14.38 15.80
CA GLN A 164 -22.49 14.95 17.10
C GLN A 164 -21.33 15.92 16.89
N ALA A 165 -21.46 17.13 17.42
CA ALA A 165 -20.40 18.13 17.37
C ALA A 165 -19.10 17.56 18.00
N GLY A 166 -17.94 17.81 17.37
CA GLY A 166 -16.66 17.36 17.86
C GLY A 166 -16.29 15.90 17.59
N ALA A 167 -17.08 15.15 16.80
CA ALA A 167 -16.84 13.74 16.47
C ALA A 167 -15.47 13.45 15.82
N SER A 168 -14.81 14.47 15.24
CA SER A 168 -13.46 14.35 14.67
C SER A 168 -12.34 14.33 15.72
N GLY A 169 -12.64 14.63 17.00
CA GLY A 169 -11.65 14.75 18.08
C GLY A 169 -10.61 15.87 17.89
N ARG A 170 -10.78 16.73 16.88
CA ARG A 170 -9.85 17.81 16.51
C ARG A 170 -10.30 19.20 16.98
N VAL A 171 -11.44 19.29 17.65
CA VAL A 171 -12.05 20.55 18.10
C VAL A 171 -12.13 20.57 19.61
N ALA A 172 -11.14 21.16 20.24
CA ALA A 172 -11.23 21.65 21.60
C ALA A 172 -10.84 23.15 21.57
N GLY A 173 -11.79 24.03 21.81
CA GLY A 173 -11.52 25.43 22.15
C GLY A 173 -11.96 26.52 21.18
N ASP A 174 -12.37 26.21 19.92
CA ASP A 174 -12.75 27.22 18.93
C ASP A 174 -14.26 27.36 18.70
N ASP A 175 -15.10 26.73 19.51
CA ASP A 175 -16.56 26.71 19.28
C ASP A 175 -17.22 28.09 19.37
N ALA A 176 -16.63 29.04 20.10
CA ALA A 176 -17.18 30.39 20.27
C ALA A 176 -17.12 31.27 18.99
N LYS A 177 -16.25 30.94 18.02
CA LYS A 177 -16.10 31.69 16.77
C LYS A 177 -16.96 31.16 15.64
N LYS A 178 -17.51 29.96 15.76
CA LYS A 178 -18.27 29.30 14.72
C LYS A 178 -19.76 29.77 14.72
N GLU A 179 -20.28 30.04 13.53
CA GLU A 179 -21.74 30.31 13.38
C GLU A 179 -22.55 29.02 13.59
N TYR A 180 -21.97 27.86 13.27
CA TYR A 180 -22.58 26.54 13.45
C TYR A 180 -21.55 25.51 13.93
N PRO A 181 -21.90 24.62 14.87
CA PRO A 181 -20.90 23.70 15.49
C PRO A 181 -20.15 22.79 14.51
N TYR A 182 -20.72 22.48 13.36
CA TYR A 182 -20.11 21.62 12.34
C TYR A 182 -19.33 22.38 11.28
N ASP A 183 -19.34 23.73 11.30
CA ASP A 183 -18.48 24.51 10.44
C ASP A 183 -17.02 24.14 10.72
N PHE A 184 -16.22 24.01 9.68
CA PHE A 184 -14.85 23.57 9.81
C PHE A 184 -13.87 24.63 9.29
N ALA A 185 -12.68 24.66 9.88
CA ALA A 185 -11.67 25.65 9.55
C ALA A 185 -11.10 25.46 8.15
N LEU A 186 -11.10 26.51 7.36
CA LEU A 186 -10.41 26.65 6.08
C LEU A 186 -9.05 27.33 6.25
N TRP A 187 -8.99 28.34 7.13
CA TRP A 187 -7.79 29.07 7.53
C TRP A 187 -7.77 29.23 9.03
N LYS A 188 -6.62 29.05 9.66
CA LYS A 188 -6.41 29.22 11.10
C LYS A 188 -5.45 30.38 11.32
N GLY A 189 -5.88 31.41 12.03
CA GLY A 189 -5.02 32.51 12.45
C GLY A 189 -3.81 32.01 13.24
N ALA A 190 -2.66 32.61 12.98
CA ALA A 190 -1.41 32.24 13.61
C ALA A 190 -1.43 32.44 15.12
N LYS A 191 -0.92 31.47 15.87
CA LYS A 191 -0.59 31.61 17.28
C LYS A 191 0.87 32.06 17.40
N PRO A 192 1.26 32.67 18.52
CA PRO A 192 2.66 32.96 18.79
C PRO A 192 3.54 31.72 18.56
N ASP A 193 4.68 31.91 17.89
CA ASP A 193 5.67 30.88 17.61
C ASP A 193 5.19 29.73 16.69
N GLU A 194 4.09 29.94 15.93
CA GLU A 194 3.68 29.02 14.86
C GLU A 194 4.13 29.53 13.49
N PRO A 195 4.53 28.64 12.57
CA PRO A 195 4.70 28.98 11.16
C PRO A 195 3.42 29.58 10.59
N SER A 196 3.54 30.63 9.81
CA SER A 196 2.39 31.31 9.24
C SER A 196 2.72 31.95 7.89
N TRP A 197 1.71 32.14 7.09
CA TRP A 197 1.74 32.82 5.81
C TRP A 197 0.81 34.04 5.88
N ASP A 198 1.22 35.10 5.20
CA ASP A 198 0.35 36.27 5.05
C ASP A 198 -0.91 35.90 4.25
N SER A 199 -2.04 36.42 4.64
CA SER A 199 -3.31 36.21 3.96
C SER A 199 -4.23 37.42 4.08
N PRO A 200 -5.31 37.51 3.29
CA PRO A 200 -6.33 38.56 3.43
C PRO A 200 -7.00 38.59 4.82
N TRP A 201 -6.95 37.49 5.56
CA TRP A 201 -7.55 37.35 6.89
C TRP A 201 -6.55 37.55 8.04
N GLY A 202 -5.30 37.86 7.70
CA GLY A 202 -4.17 37.98 8.61
C GLY A 202 -3.22 36.78 8.54
N PRO A 203 -2.07 36.85 9.25
CA PRO A 203 -1.13 35.74 9.30
C PRO A 203 -1.78 34.47 9.84
N GLY A 204 -1.55 33.34 9.15
CA GLY A 204 -2.15 32.06 9.54
C GLY A 204 -1.66 30.89 8.71
N ARG A 205 -2.36 29.79 8.78
CA ARG A 205 -2.09 28.54 8.07
C ARG A 205 -3.37 27.84 7.62
N PRO A 206 -3.28 26.94 6.63
CA PRO A 206 -4.46 26.25 6.12
C PRO A 206 -5.10 25.33 7.17
N GLY A 207 -6.43 25.16 7.03
CA GLY A 207 -7.13 24.04 7.62
C GLY A 207 -6.85 22.77 6.84
N TRP A 208 -6.90 21.62 7.50
CA TRP A 208 -6.52 20.33 6.91
C TRP A 208 -7.29 19.92 5.65
N HIS A 209 -8.57 20.29 5.56
CA HIS A 209 -9.43 19.80 4.46
C HIS A 209 -9.25 20.59 3.16
N ILE A 210 -8.89 21.88 3.25
CA ILE A 210 -8.75 22.75 2.08
C ILE A 210 -7.48 22.44 1.28
N GLU A 211 -6.48 21.84 1.92
CA GLU A 211 -5.20 21.49 1.32
C GLU A 211 -5.39 20.61 0.08
N CYS A 212 -6.06 19.46 0.27
CA CYS A 212 -6.28 18.49 -0.81
C CYS A 212 -7.18 19.08 -1.92
N SER A 213 -8.23 19.84 -1.58
CA SER A 213 -9.06 20.50 -2.58
C SER A 213 -8.27 21.44 -3.49
N ALA A 214 -7.36 22.24 -2.91
CA ALA A 214 -6.51 23.13 -3.69
C ALA A 214 -5.47 22.36 -4.52
N MET A 215 -4.82 21.36 -3.93
CA MET A 215 -3.81 20.53 -4.62
C MET A 215 -4.41 19.75 -5.79
N VAL A 216 -5.59 19.14 -5.63
CA VAL A 216 -6.29 18.45 -6.73
C VAL A 216 -6.57 19.42 -7.87
N ARG A 217 -7.08 20.61 -7.54
CA ARG A 217 -7.43 21.61 -8.56
C ARG A 217 -6.22 22.09 -9.34
N GLU A 218 -5.07 22.31 -8.69
CA GLU A 218 -3.86 22.78 -9.32
C GLU A 218 -3.19 21.73 -10.23
N CYS A 219 -3.13 20.47 -9.77
CA CYS A 219 -2.40 19.43 -10.50
C CYS A 219 -3.27 18.70 -11.54
N LEU A 220 -4.55 18.46 -11.23
CA LEU A 220 -5.42 17.60 -12.02
C LEU A 220 -6.63 18.32 -12.63
N GLY A 221 -6.97 19.52 -12.13
CA GLY A 221 -8.09 20.32 -12.58
C GLY A 221 -9.32 20.22 -11.66
N GLU A 222 -10.43 20.79 -12.11
CA GLU A 222 -11.67 20.92 -11.30
C GLU A 222 -12.40 19.59 -11.12
N THR A 223 -12.25 18.66 -12.07
CA THR A 223 -12.83 17.32 -12.03
C THR A 223 -11.76 16.27 -12.34
N ILE A 224 -11.72 15.23 -11.55
CA ILE A 224 -10.80 14.09 -11.74
C ILE A 224 -11.58 12.77 -11.94
N ASP A 225 -10.88 11.73 -12.38
CA ASP A 225 -11.49 10.42 -12.57
C ASP A 225 -11.70 9.70 -11.23
N ILE A 226 -10.64 9.50 -10.45
CA ILE A 226 -10.66 8.70 -9.23
C ILE A 226 -10.03 9.47 -8.07
N HIS A 227 -10.77 9.63 -6.98
CA HIS A 227 -10.27 10.10 -5.69
C HIS A 227 -10.25 8.96 -4.67
N MET A 228 -9.11 8.77 -3.98
CA MET A 228 -8.87 7.59 -3.17
C MET A 228 -8.34 7.92 -1.79
N GLY A 229 -8.58 7.00 -0.84
CA GLY A 229 -8.00 7.06 0.49
C GLY A 229 -8.46 5.93 1.41
N GLY A 230 -8.10 5.99 2.68
CA GLY A 230 -8.61 5.11 3.71
C GLY A 230 -10.10 5.33 3.98
N GLY A 231 -10.81 4.30 4.41
CA GLY A 231 -12.24 4.40 4.72
C GLY A 231 -12.58 5.41 5.81
N ASP A 232 -11.63 5.75 6.67
CA ASP A 232 -11.77 6.79 7.70
C ASP A 232 -11.70 8.21 7.13
N LEU A 233 -11.18 8.41 5.93
CA LEU A 233 -11.15 9.68 5.25
C LEU A 233 -12.50 10.02 4.58
N ALA A 234 -13.35 9.04 4.31
CA ALA A 234 -14.66 9.30 3.69
C ALA A 234 -15.45 10.37 4.44
N PHE A 235 -15.35 10.37 5.79
CA PHE A 235 -15.88 11.41 6.64
C PHE A 235 -14.95 11.69 7.83
N PRO A 236 -14.63 12.98 8.12
CA PRO A 236 -15.17 14.17 7.43
C PRO A 236 -14.35 14.64 6.23
N HIS A 237 -13.14 14.10 5.98
CA HIS A 237 -12.15 14.71 5.08
C HIS A 237 -12.65 14.83 3.62
N HIS A 238 -12.96 13.72 2.98
CA HIS A 238 -13.41 13.70 1.59
C HIS A 238 -14.79 14.37 1.40
N GLU A 239 -15.69 14.24 2.39
CA GLU A 239 -16.95 14.98 2.37
C GLU A 239 -16.71 16.49 2.35
N ASN A 240 -15.75 16.98 3.15
CA ASN A 240 -15.38 18.39 3.19
C ASN A 240 -14.68 18.84 1.91
N GLU A 241 -13.85 17.99 1.30
CA GLU A 241 -13.25 18.27 0.00
C GLU A 241 -14.31 18.44 -1.11
N ILE A 242 -15.32 17.57 -1.13
CA ILE A 242 -16.47 17.70 -2.04
C ILE A 242 -17.15 19.06 -1.83
N ALA A 243 -17.50 19.38 -0.59
CA ALA A 243 -18.19 20.61 -0.27
C ALA A 243 -17.38 21.84 -0.71
N GLN A 244 -16.08 21.87 -0.43
CA GLN A 244 -15.18 22.96 -0.79
C GLN A 244 -15.07 23.12 -2.32
N SER A 245 -14.72 22.03 -2.99
CA SER A 245 -14.42 22.07 -4.43
C SER A 245 -15.67 22.33 -5.27
N GLU A 246 -16.76 21.62 -4.98
CA GLU A 246 -18.01 21.76 -5.77
C GLU A 246 -18.72 23.08 -5.51
N ALA A 247 -18.69 23.62 -4.28
CA ALA A 247 -19.19 24.97 -4.00
C ALA A 247 -18.39 26.05 -4.72
N ALA A 248 -17.05 25.88 -4.80
CA ALA A 248 -16.20 26.84 -5.47
C ALA A 248 -16.34 26.79 -7.00
N THR A 249 -16.39 25.61 -7.59
CA THR A 249 -16.32 25.44 -9.06
C THR A 249 -17.68 25.26 -9.71
N GLY A 250 -18.65 24.66 -9.02
CA GLY A 250 -19.91 24.17 -9.60
C GLY A 250 -19.76 22.85 -10.36
N CYS A 251 -18.56 22.25 -10.35
CA CYS A 251 -18.26 20.99 -11.01
C CYS A 251 -18.10 19.85 -10.00
N THR A 252 -18.45 18.62 -10.36
CA THR A 252 -18.18 17.43 -9.54
C THR A 252 -16.67 17.27 -9.37
N LEU A 253 -16.19 17.14 -8.14
CA LEU A 253 -14.76 16.99 -7.84
C LEU A 253 -14.18 15.70 -8.40
N SER A 254 -14.84 14.57 -8.17
CA SER A 254 -14.39 13.26 -8.68
C SER A 254 -15.56 12.43 -9.16
N ARG A 255 -15.35 11.72 -10.29
CA ARG A 255 -16.35 10.79 -10.84
C ARG A 255 -16.49 9.55 -9.98
N TYR A 256 -15.36 9.04 -9.48
CA TYR A 256 -15.32 7.83 -8.67
C TYR A 256 -14.60 8.09 -7.36
N TRP A 257 -15.23 7.71 -6.26
CA TRP A 257 -14.66 7.75 -4.93
C TRP A 257 -14.38 6.33 -4.46
N MET A 258 -13.12 6.06 -4.14
CA MET A 258 -12.70 4.73 -3.73
C MET A 258 -12.07 4.74 -2.34
N HIS A 259 -12.49 3.81 -1.49
CA HIS A 259 -12.00 3.74 -0.12
C HIS A 259 -11.57 2.32 0.23
N ASN A 260 -10.37 2.17 0.77
CA ASN A 260 -9.92 0.88 1.29
C ASN A 260 -10.39 0.65 2.72
N GLY A 261 -10.63 -0.62 3.06
CA GLY A 261 -10.96 -1.06 4.41
C GLY A 261 -9.82 -0.84 5.40
N MET A 262 -10.18 -0.71 6.67
CA MET A 262 -9.25 -0.47 7.78
C MET A 262 -8.43 -1.73 8.12
N VAL A 263 -7.33 -1.54 8.83
CA VAL A 263 -6.58 -2.63 9.46
C VAL A 263 -6.99 -2.73 10.92
N ASN A 264 -7.44 -3.91 11.33
CA ASN A 264 -7.64 -4.28 12.72
C ASN A 264 -6.41 -5.05 13.22
N VAL A 265 -6.20 -5.07 14.51
CA VAL A 265 -5.16 -5.87 15.17
C VAL A 265 -5.85 -6.72 16.24
N ASN A 266 -5.83 -8.04 16.05
CA ASN A 266 -6.54 -8.98 16.94
C ASN A 266 -8.02 -8.62 17.14
N GLY A 267 -8.73 -8.32 16.07
CA GLY A 267 -10.15 -7.96 16.05
C GLY A 267 -10.49 -6.54 16.52
N ALA A 268 -9.52 -5.78 17.04
CA ALA A 268 -9.72 -4.41 17.50
C ALA A 268 -9.19 -3.39 16.47
N LYS A 269 -9.84 -2.22 16.41
CA LYS A 269 -9.32 -1.09 15.61
C LYS A 269 -7.90 -0.77 16.05
N MET A 270 -6.97 -0.61 15.09
CA MET A 270 -5.61 -0.18 15.39
C MET A 270 -5.59 1.27 15.88
N GLY A 271 -4.87 1.55 16.95
CA GLY A 271 -4.75 2.91 17.49
C GLY A 271 -3.64 3.04 18.53
N LYS A 272 -2.96 4.20 18.53
CA LYS A 272 -1.87 4.51 19.50
C LYS A 272 -2.37 4.44 20.94
N SER A 273 -3.59 4.90 21.20
CA SER A 273 -4.21 4.88 22.53
C SER A 273 -4.54 3.46 23.03
N LEU A 274 -4.66 2.49 22.12
CA LEU A 274 -4.95 1.09 22.46
C LEU A 274 -3.69 0.24 22.62
N GLY A 275 -2.50 0.80 22.40
CA GLY A 275 -1.24 0.09 22.51
C GLY A 275 -1.02 -1.02 21.46
N ASN A 276 -1.87 -1.10 20.45
CA ASN A 276 -1.82 -2.08 19.36
C ASN A 276 -1.36 -1.47 18.02
N PHE A 277 -0.69 -0.33 18.09
CA PHE A 277 -0.16 0.39 16.94
C PHE A 277 1.19 -0.19 16.54
N THR A 278 1.34 -0.58 15.27
CA THR A 278 2.57 -1.16 14.73
C THR A 278 2.98 -0.42 13.47
N THR A 279 4.23 0.02 13.41
CA THR A 279 4.80 0.63 12.20
C THR A 279 5.26 -0.44 11.21
N ILE A 280 5.38 -0.06 9.93
CA ILE A 280 5.93 -0.94 8.88
C ILE A 280 7.32 -1.40 9.29
N ARG A 281 8.19 -0.47 9.73
CA ARG A 281 9.58 -0.76 10.14
C ARG A 281 9.64 -1.75 11.30
N GLN A 282 8.80 -1.59 12.32
CA GLN A 282 8.76 -2.55 13.43
C GLN A 282 8.46 -3.97 13.01
N LEU A 283 7.68 -4.16 11.93
CA LEU A 283 7.40 -5.49 11.40
C LEU A 283 8.53 -6.03 10.54
N LEU A 284 9.11 -5.19 9.70
CA LEU A 284 10.12 -5.62 8.74
C LEU A 284 11.51 -5.73 9.37
N ASP A 285 11.80 -4.99 10.45
CA ASP A 285 13.12 -4.93 11.10
C ASP A 285 13.18 -5.73 12.42
N ALA A 286 12.09 -6.39 12.84
CA ALA A 286 12.11 -7.29 14.00
C ALA A 286 12.99 -8.52 13.70
N GLY A 287 13.71 -9.06 14.64
CA GLY A 287 14.74 -10.11 14.53
C GLY A 287 14.58 -11.14 13.38
N ASP A 288 13.53 -11.98 13.41
CA ASP A 288 13.12 -12.82 12.27
C ASP A 288 12.12 -12.06 11.39
N GLY A 289 12.46 -10.85 10.95
CA GLY A 289 11.58 -9.88 10.31
C GLY A 289 10.71 -10.45 9.19
N LEU A 290 9.49 -9.93 9.07
CA LEU A 290 8.58 -10.31 8.00
C LEU A 290 9.15 -9.85 6.65
N GLU A 291 9.29 -10.75 5.68
CA GLU A 291 9.67 -10.34 4.32
C GLU A 291 8.67 -9.30 3.78
N PRO A 292 9.14 -8.19 3.19
CA PRO A 292 8.25 -7.13 2.70
C PRO A 292 7.18 -7.64 1.72
N MET A 293 7.53 -8.59 0.86
CA MET A 293 6.59 -9.18 -0.10
C MET A 293 5.59 -10.12 0.57
N ALA A 294 5.90 -10.74 1.71
CA ALA A 294 4.92 -11.47 2.50
C ALA A 294 3.84 -10.52 3.07
N LEU A 295 4.26 -9.32 3.54
CA LEU A 295 3.32 -8.29 3.97
C LEU A 295 2.47 -7.78 2.80
N ARG A 296 3.08 -7.48 1.65
CA ARG A 296 2.35 -7.05 0.45
C ARG A 296 1.34 -8.11 0.02
N LEU A 297 1.74 -9.38 -0.05
CA LEU A 297 0.86 -10.51 -0.36
C LEU A 297 -0.30 -10.61 0.62
N PHE A 298 -0.03 -10.53 1.93
CA PHE A 298 -1.08 -10.51 2.97
C PHE A 298 -2.12 -9.42 2.69
N LEU A 299 -1.68 -8.22 2.34
CA LEU A 299 -2.57 -7.10 2.03
C LEU A 299 -3.37 -7.33 0.73
N CYS A 300 -2.80 -8.01 -0.28
CA CYS A 300 -3.48 -8.34 -1.53
C CYS A 300 -4.44 -9.54 -1.40
N GLN A 301 -4.30 -10.38 -0.39
CA GLN A 301 -5.20 -11.53 -0.16
C GLN A 301 -6.60 -11.14 0.35
N ALA A 302 -6.81 -9.89 0.69
CA ALA A 302 -8.12 -9.38 1.12
C ALA A 302 -8.68 -8.39 0.10
N GLN A 303 -9.98 -8.50 -0.19
CA GLN A 303 -10.67 -7.52 -1.04
C GLN A 303 -10.51 -6.12 -0.44
N TYR A 304 -10.09 -5.13 -1.26
CA TYR A 304 -9.60 -3.84 -0.79
C TYR A 304 -10.58 -3.06 0.10
N ARG A 305 -11.89 -3.18 -0.14
CA ARG A 305 -12.93 -2.49 0.65
C ARG A 305 -13.21 -3.12 2.02
N LYS A 306 -12.80 -4.38 2.22
CA LYS A 306 -13.03 -5.06 3.49
C LYS A 306 -11.90 -4.76 4.48
N PRO A 307 -12.21 -4.68 5.77
CA PRO A 307 -11.16 -4.59 6.78
C PRO A 307 -10.30 -5.86 6.76
N VAL A 308 -9.03 -5.70 7.13
CA VAL A 308 -8.06 -6.80 7.30
C VAL A 308 -7.73 -6.91 8.77
N ASP A 309 -7.71 -8.13 9.29
CA ASP A 309 -7.30 -8.39 10.68
C ASP A 309 -5.86 -8.91 10.73
N PHE A 310 -4.99 -8.12 11.32
CA PHE A 310 -3.59 -8.45 11.52
C PHE A 310 -3.45 -9.25 12.82
N THR A 311 -3.23 -10.55 12.66
CA THR A 311 -3.00 -11.49 13.77
C THR A 311 -1.72 -12.29 13.54
N ALA A 312 -1.12 -12.85 14.59
CA ALA A 312 0.06 -13.70 14.48
C ALA A 312 -0.17 -14.89 13.53
N ASP A 313 -1.35 -15.52 13.60
CA ASP A 313 -1.70 -16.64 12.73
C ASP A 313 -1.83 -16.21 11.25
N ALA A 314 -2.44 -15.04 11.01
CA ALA A 314 -2.57 -14.50 9.66
C ALA A 314 -1.20 -14.20 9.02
N ILE A 315 -0.26 -13.66 9.80
CA ILE A 315 1.10 -13.39 9.34
C ILE A 315 1.88 -14.68 9.11
N THR A 316 1.79 -15.64 10.01
CA THR A 316 2.39 -16.97 9.83
C THR A 316 1.87 -17.64 8.55
N SER A 317 0.57 -17.55 8.29
CA SER A 317 -0.05 -18.05 7.06
C SER A 317 0.45 -17.31 5.82
N ALA A 318 0.57 -15.97 5.89
CA ALA A 318 1.06 -15.15 4.79
C ALA A 318 2.54 -15.46 4.46
N THR A 319 3.38 -15.66 5.47
CA THR A 319 4.79 -16.06 5.29
C THR A 319 4.91 -17.41 4.57
N LYS A 320 4.11 -18.41 4.99
CA LYS A 320 4.08 -19.72 4.30
C LYS A 320 3.55 -19.61 2.87
N SER A 321 2.56 -18.77 2.66
CA SER A 321 1.98 -18.51 1.35
C SER A 321 3.01 -17.82 0.45
N TRP A 322 3.72 -16.84 1.00
CA TRP A 322 4.80 -16.14 0.29
C TRP A 322 5.89 -17.11 -0.14
N GLN A 323 6.34 -18.02 0.73
CA GLN A 323 7.36 -19.01 0.36
C GLN A 323 6.94 -19.86 -0.84
N THR A 324 5.67 -20.28 -0.89
CA THR A 324 5.14 -21.04 -2.05
C THR A 324 5.17 -20.21 -3.33
N LEU A 325 4.81 -18.94 -3.24
CA LEU A 325 4.80 -18.04 -4.40
C LEU A 325 6.23 -17.69 -4.83
N LYS A 326 7.11 -17.40 -3.87
CA LYS A 326 8.54 -17.11 -4.09
C LYS A 326 9.24 -18.25 -4.83
N ASP A 327 9.03 -19.51 -4.40
CA ASP A 327 9.59 -20.70 -5.06
C ASP A 327 9.13 -20.78 -6.54
N GLY A 328 7.85 -20.50 -6.81
CA GLY A 328 7.33 -20.46 -8.17
C GLY A 328 7.92 -19.34 -9.00
N LEU A 329 8.03 -18.13 -8.44
CA LEU A 329 8.60 -16.95 -9.11
C LEU A 329 10.08 -17.16 -9.44
N LEU A 330 10.84 -17.83 -8.58
CA LEU A 330 12.26 -18.14 -8.78
C LEU A 330 12.51 -19.38 -9.66
N PHE A 331 11.47 -20.13 -10.03
CA PHE A 331 11.63 -21.39 -10.75
C PHE A 331 12.49 -21.27 -12.01
N GLY A 332 12.26 -20.26 -12.85
CA GLY A 332 13.04 -20.06 -14.08
C GLY A 332 14.50 -19.72 -13.80
N HIS A 333 14.77 -18.93 -12.77
CA HIS A 333 16.14 -18.62 -12.36
C HIS A 333 16.87 -19.85 -11.81
N ASN A 334 16.19 -20.67 -11.02
CA ASN A 334 16.78 -21.84 -10.37
C ASN A 334 16.98 -23.02 -11.35
N HIS A 335 16.05 -23.20 -12.31
CA HIS A 335 16.00 -24.43 -13.12
C HIS A 335 16.05 -24.18 -14.62
N GLY A 336 15.91 -22.94 -15.10
CA GLY A 336 15.84 -22.63 -16.53
C GLY A 336 17.06 -23.09 -17.32
N THR A 337 18.25 -22.94 -16.79
CA THR A 337 19.49 -23.44 -17.41
C THR A 337 19.48 -24.98 -17.56
N GLN A 338 19.06 -25.72 -16.53
CA GLN A 338 18.92 -27.16 -16.56
C GLN A 338 17.86 -27.63 -17.56
N LEU A 339 16.80 -26.84 -17.74
CA LEU A 339 15.72 -27.07 -18.71
C LEU A 339 16.03 -26.54 -20.10
N HIS A 340 17.26 -26.05 -20.33
CA HIS A 340 17.73 -25.49 -21.62
C HIS A 340 16.89 -24.31 -22.14
N TRP A 341 16.32 -23.49 -21.22
CA TRP A 341 15.62 -22.29 -21.62
C TRP A 341 16.57 -21.22 -22.16
N SER A 342 16.31 -20.76 -23.38
CA SER A 342 17.15 -19.76 -24.04
C SER A 342 16.82 -18.32 -23.62
N ASN A 343 15.63 -18.10 -23.05
CA ASN A 343 15.17 -16.78 -22.66
C ASN A 343 14.54 -16.84 -21.25
N LEU A 344 15.13 -16.06 -20.33
CA LEU A 344 14.63 -15.83 -18.98
C LEU A 344 14.05 -14.41 -18.86
N ASP A 345 13.77 -13.74 -19.98
CA ASP A 345 13.19 -12.40 -19.98
C ASP A 345 11.72 -12.46 -19.53
N THR A 346 11.44 -11.81 -18.44
CA THR A 346 10.09 -11.70 -17.83
C THR A 346 9.37 -10.41 -18.21
N THR A 347 9.96 -9.58 -19.07
CA THR A 347 9.37 -8.31 -19.53
C THR A 347 8.45 -8.47 -20.74
N ALA A 348 8.36 -9.67 -21.30
CA ALA A 348 7.52 -9.95 -22.45
C ALA A 348 6.03 -9.69 -22.14
N ALA A 349 5.31 -9.16 -23.13
CA ALA A 349 3.87 -8.95 -22.99
C ALA A 349 3.15 -10.28 -22.72
N LEU A 350 2.26 -10.28 -21.74
CA LEU A 350 1.43 -11.44 -21.42
C LEU A 350 0.54 -11.81 -22.62
N ASN A 351 0.49 -13.10 -22.95
CA ASN A 351 -0.40 -13.57 -24.00
C ASN A 351 -1.87 -13.58 -23.50
N PRO A 352 -2.77 -12.77 -24.09
CA PRO A 352 -4.15 -12.66 -23.61
C PRO A 352 -4.99 -13.92 -23.85
N GLU A 353 -4.52 -14.86 -24.68
CA GLU A 353 -5.22 -16.13 -24.94
C GLU A 353 -4.95 -17.20 -23.89
N VAL A 354 -4.01 -16.96 -22.97
CA VAL A 354 -3.73 -17.89 -21.86
C VAL A 354 -4.84 -17.82 -20.82
N ASP A 355 -5.43 -18.97 -20.46
CA ASP A 355 -6.54 -19.07 -19.50
C ASP A 355 -6.26 -18.35 -18.17
N ALA A 356 -5.07 -18.52 -17.63
CA ALA A 356 -4.66 -17.85 -16.39
C ALA A 356 -4.70 -16.31 -16.51
N VAL A 357 -4.27 -15.77 -17.66
CA VAL A 357 -4.32 -14.33 -17.94
C VAL A 357 -5.77 -13.85 -18.01
N GLN A 358 -6.64 -14.60 -18.69
CA GLN A 358 -8.06 -14.27 -18.82
C GLN A 358 -8.77 -14.30 -17.45
N ARG A 359 -8.52 -15.31 -16.64
CA ARG A 359 -9.09 -15.42 -15.28
C ARG A 359 -8.59 -14.32 -14.35
N PHE A 360 -7.28 -14.02 -14.40
CA PHE A 360 -6.71 -12.91 -13.65
C PHE A 360 -7.34 -11.58 -14.06
N GLN A 361 -7.46 -11.33 -15.37
CA GLN A 361 -8.09 -10.14 -15.88
C GLN A 361 -9.56 -10.04 -15.50
N ALA A 362 -10.31 -11.14 -15.57
CA ALA A 362 -11.72 -11.17 -15.16
C ALA A 362 -11.90 -10.84 -13.68
N ALA A 363 -11.03 -11.37 -12.81
CA ALA A 363 -11.01 -11.07 -11.39
C ALA A 363 -10.72 -9.59 -11.14
N MET A 364 -9.69 -9.05 -11.77
CA MET A 364 -9.29 -7.67 -11.57
C MET A 364 -10.24 -6.65 -12.23
N ASP A 365 -10.90 -7.01 -13.34
CA ASP A 365 -11.94 -6.20 -13.97
C ASP A 365 -13.20 -6.08 -13.10
N ASP A 366 -13.42 -7.01 -12.17
CA ASP A 366 -14.54 -6.97 -11.21
C ASP A 366 -14.13 -6.33 -9.88
N ASP A 367 -14.00 -5.03 -9.86
CA ASP A 367 -13.74 -4.23 -8.66
C ASP A 367 -12.41 -4.60 -7.98
N PHE A 368 -11.39 -4.83 -8.81
CA PHE A 368 -10.04 -5.17 -8.36
C PHE A 368 -10.04 -6.31 -7.33
N ASN A 369 -10.66 -7.45 -7.69
CA ASN A 369 -10.76 -8.64 -6.85
C ASN A 369 -9.40 -9.34 -6.72
N THR A 370 -8.49 -8.72 -5.97
CA THR A 370 -7.13 -9.23 -5.73
C THR A 370 -7.10 -10.62 -5.09
N PRO A 371 -8.03 -11.03 -4.17
CA PRO A 371 -8.06 -12.41 -3.66
C PRO A 371 -8.17 -13.46 -4.76
N GLU A 372 -9.05 -13.25 -5.74
CA GLU A 372 -9.24 -14.17 -6.85
C GLU A 372 -8.06 -14.13 -7.83
N ALA A 373 -7.53 -12.95 -8.09
CA ALA A 373 -6.31 -12.78 -8.88
C ALA A 373 -5.10 -13.50 -8.25
N VAL A 374 -4.91 -13.39 -6.93
CA VAL A 374 -3.88 -14.10 -6.16
C VAL A 374 -4.08 -15.61 -6.20
N ALA A 375 -5.32 -16.11 -6.22
CA ALA A 375 -5.58 -17.55 -6.36
C ALA A 375 -5.04 -18.10 -7.70
N VAL A 376 -5.16 -17.35 -8.79
CA VAL A 376 -4.56 -17.71 -10.09
C VAL A 376 -3.05 -17.81 -9.99
N LEU A 377 -2.39 -16.85 -9.31
CA LEU A 377 -0.93 -16.92 -9.10
C LEU A 377 -0.52 -18.18 -8.32
N PHE A 378 -1.28 -18.56 -7.28
CA PHE A 378 -0.99 -19.76 -6.51
C PHE A 378 -1.16 -21.06 -7.29
N GLU A 379 -2.11 -21.13 -8.22
CA GLU A 379 -2.26 -22.32 -9.09
C GLU A 379 -1.00 -22.50 -9.94
N LEU A 380 -0.51 -21.43 -10.58
CA LEU A 380 0.71 -21.46 -11.38
C LEU A 380 1.94 -21.79 -10.52
N ALA A 381 2.09 -21.12 -9.38
CA ALA A 381 3.25 -21.30 -8.50
C ALA A 381 3.33 -22.70 -7.90
N LYS A 382 2.22 -23.31 -7.50
CA LYS A 382 2.20 -24.67 -6.95
C LYS A 382 2.67 -25.72 -7.95
N GLU A 383 2.28 -25.59 -9.21
CA GLU A 383 2.73 -26.50 -10.25
C GLU A 383 4.24 -26.34 -10.51
N LEU A 384 4.73 -25.11 -10.68
CA LEU A 384 6.16 -24.84 -10.84
C LEU A 384 6.97 -25.36 -9.65
N ARG A 385 6.52 -25.14 -8.43
CA ARG A 385 7.16 -25.67 -7.22
C ARG A 385 7.17 -27.20 -7.22
N ARG A 386 6.10 -27.86 -7.63
CA ARG A 386 6.02 -29.32 -7.76
C ARG A 386 7.07 -29.84 -8.74
N GLN A 387 7.19 -29.19 -9.92
CA GLN A 387 8.17 -29.55 -10.93
C GLN A 387 9.62 -29.30 -10.45
N GLY A 388 9.86 -28.20 -9.73
CA GLY A 388 11.15 -27.94 -9.08
C GLY A 388 11.54 -29.03 -8.09
N ASN A 389 10.61 -29.49 -7.26
CA ASN A 389 10.86 -30.61 -6.35
C ASN A 389 11.19 -31.92 -7.09
N LEU A 390 10.51 -32.21 -8.20
CA LEU A 390 10.84 -33.39 -9.03
C LEU A 390 12.24 -33.28 -9.64
N LEU A 391 12.62 -32.09 -10.13
CA LEU A 391 13.98 -31.86 -10.66
C LEU A 391 15.05 -32.08 -9.60
N VAL A 392 14.84 -31.56 -8.38
CA VAL A 392 15.77 -31.66 -7.27
C VAL A 392 15.89 -33.10 -6.78
N HIS A 393 14.77 -33.83 -6.59
CA HIS A 393 14.78 -35.16 -5.97
C HIS A 393 14.90 -36.30 -6.97
N GLU A 394 14.39 -36.16 -8.19
CA GLU A 394 14.34 -37.22 -9.19
C GLU A 394 15.14 -36.91 -10.46
N GLY A 395 15.66 -35.68 -10.59
CA GLY A 395 16.44 -35.25 -11.76
C GLY A 395 15.63 -35.12 -13.06
N LYS A 396 14.28 -35.09 -12.97
CA LYS A 396 13.39 -35.05 -14.14
C LYS A 396 12.15 -34.17 -13.86
N ILE A 397 11.49 -33.76 -14.94
CA ILE A 397 10.16 -33.18 -14.90
C ILE A 397 9.15 -34.16 -15.49
N ASP A 398 7.86 -34.03 -15.18
CA ASP A 398 6.76 -34.79 -15.75
C ASP A 398 5.84 -33.91 -16.64
N ALA A 399 6.25 -32.67 -16.91
CA ALA A 399 5.60 -31.74 -17.82
C ALA A 399 6.53 -31.32 -18.96
N ASP A 400 5.98 -30.73 -20.00
CA ASP A 400 6.75 -30.19 -21.11
C ASP A 400 7.53 -28.93 -20.69
N ALA A 401 8.83 -28.86 -21.04
CA ALA A 401 9.71 -27.77 -20.61
C ALA A 401 9.29 -26.39 -21.19
N ASP A 402 8.81 -26.33 -22.42
CA ASP A 402 8.37 -25.09 -23.03
C ASP A 402 7.06 -24.60 -22.40
N SER A 403 6.17 -25.52 -22.07
CA SER A 403 4.93 -25.22 -21.32
C SER A 403 5.23 -24.65 -19.92
N LEU A 404 6.23 -25.22 -19.21
CA LEU A 404 6.67 -24.70 -17.92
C LEU A 404 7.31 -23.32 -18.04
N ASN A 405 8.06 -23.04 -19.09
CA ASN A 405 8.60 -21.72 -19.35
C ASN A 405 7.48 -20.69 -19.55
N GLN A 406 6.48 -21.00 -20.37
CA GLN A 406 5.32 -20.13 -20.58
C GLN A 406 4.55 -19.91 -19.28
N GLN A 407 4.37 -20.95 -18.47
CA GLN A 407 3.70 -20.86 -17.18
C GLN A 407 4.47 -19.97 -16.20
N TRP A 408 5.82 -20.12 -16.14
CA TRP A 408 6.66 -19.29 -15.30
C TRP A 408 6.63 -17.81 -15.74
N GLN A 409 6.78 -17.52 -17.03
CA GLN A 409 6.69 -16.15 -17.54
C GLN A 409 5.31 -15.54 -17.26
N THR A 410 4.24 -16.33 -17.40
CA THR A 410 2.88 -15.89 -17.05
C THR A 410 2.76 -15.57 -15.56
N LEU A 411 3.28 -16.43 -14.69
CA LEU A 411 3.26 -16.19 -13.24
C LEU A 411 3.99 -14.90 -12.88
N VAL A 412 5.20 -14.70 -13.39
CA VAL A 412 6.00 -13.50 -13.08
C VAL A 412 5.30 -12.24 -13.58
N GLY A 413 4.84 -12.24 -14.84
CA GLY A 413 4.17 -11.08 -15.41
C GLY A 413 2.87 -10.71 -14.67
N LEU A 414 2.05 -11.69 -14.27
CA LEU A 414 0.83 -11.43 -13.48
C LEU A 414 1.15 -10.96 -12.07
N ALA A 415 2.19 -11.50 -11.43
CA ALA A 415 2.63 -11.07 -10.10
C ALA A 415 3.11 -9.62 -10.10
N GLN A 416 3.85 -9.19 -11.15
CA GLN A 416 4.29 -7.80 -11.34
C GLN A 416 3.13 -6.81 -11.40
N ILE A 417 1.98 -7.18 -11.96
CA ILE A 417 0.77 -6.34 -11.97
C ILE A 417 0.27 -6.09 -10.54
N LEU A 418 0.46 -7.04 -9.63
CA LEU A 418 0.16 -6.85 -8.21
C LEU A 418 1.35 -6.25 -7.43
N GLY A 419 2.47 -5.94 -8.10
CA GLY A 419 3.71 -5.47 -7.49
C GLY A 419 4.39 -6.51 -6.61
N ILE A 420 4.10 -7.78 -6.81
CA ILE A 420 4.70 -8.91 -6.09
C ILE A 420 5.88 -9.41 -6.92
N GLU A 421 7.08 -9.16 -6.45
CA GLU A 421 8.31 -9.43 -7.18
C GLU A 421 9.34 -10.07 -6.26
N THR A 422 10.22 -10.88 -6.84
CA THR A 422 11.41 -11.40 -6.18
C THR A 422 12.51 -11.53 -7.21
N SER A 423 13.74 -11.30 -6.79
CA SER A 423 14.95 -11.59 -7.57
C SER A 423 15.70 -12.73 -6.93
N PRO A 424 16.50 -13.48 -7.68
CA PRO A 424 17.50 -14.34 -7.07
C PRO A 424 18.33 -13.48 -6.10
N GLU A 425 18.52 -13.94 -4.88
CA GLU A 425 19.47 -13.29 -4.01
C GLU A 425 20.79 -13.30 -4.77
N GLU A 426 21.33 -12.11 -5.05
CA GLU A 426 22.75 -12.03 -5.39
C GLU A 426 23.42 -12.70 -4.23
N THR A 427 24.09 -13.83 -4.49
CA THR A 427 25.08 -14.38 -3.56
C THR A 427 26.14 -13.29 -3.45
N VAL A 428 25.88 -12.29 -2.62
CA VAL A 428 26.93 -11.48 -2.06
C VAL A 428 27.80 -12.54 -1.40
N ALA A 429 28.97 -12.75 -1.97
CA ALA A 429 30.04 -13.45 -1.28
C ALA A 429 30.36 -12.60 -0.04
N THR A 430 29.47 -12.71 0.96
CA THR A 430 29.85 -12.38 2.31
C THR A 430 30.94 -13.36 2.62
N ASP A 431 32.13 -12.86 2.95
CA ASP A 431 33.12 -13.64 3.68
C ASP A 431 32.34 -14.32 4.80
N SER A 432 31.92 -15.56 4.52
CA SER A 432 30.96 -16.26 5.33
C SER A 432 31.66 -16.76 6.57
N ASP A 433 31.30 -16.25 7.72
CA ASP A 433 31.47 -16.87 9.04
C ASP A 433 30.66 -18.20 9.15
N GLY A 434 30.21 -18.76 8.04
CA GLY A 434 29.51 -20.05 7.97
C GLY A 434 30.47 -21.23 7.89
N PRO A 435 30.03 -22.47 8.23
CA PRO A 435 30.87 -23.65 8.19
C PRO A 435 31.47 -23.88 6.80
N SER A 436 32.75 -24.24 6.74
CA SER A 436 33.41 -24.59 5.49
C SER A 436 32.77 -25.83 4.86
N ASP A 437 33.03 -26.08 3.57
CA ASP A 437 32.57 -27.30 2.90
C ASP A 437 33.07 -28.57 3.59
N GLU A 438 34.28 -28.52 4.22
CA GLU A 438 34.81 -29.60 5.04
C GLU A 438 34.05 -29.77 6.36
N ASP A 439 33.64 -28.67 7.00
CA ASP A 439 32.77 -28.71 8.21
C ASP A 439 31.40 -29.29 7.90
N ILE A 440 30.81 -28.91 6.77
CA ILE A 440 29.51 -29.43 6.30
C ILE A 440 29.63 -30.94 6.02
N ALA A 441 30.65 -31.36 5.33
CA ALA A 441 30.91 -32.81 5.07
C ALA A 441 31.02 -33.58 6.38
N THR A 442 31.75 -33.03 7.37
CA THR A 442 31.92 -33.64 8.69
C THR A 442 30.56 -33.74 9.43
N LEU A 443 29.74 -32.71 9.38
CA LEU A 443 28.39 -32.70 9.99
C LEU A 443 27.46 -33.71 9.32
N ILE A 444 27.55 -33.86 7.99
CA ILE A 444 26.80 -34.88 7.24
C ILE A 444 27.22 -36.31 7.68
N GLU A 445 28.54 -36.59 7.83
CA GLU A 445 29.03 -37.87 8.33
C GLU A 445 28.51 -38.14 9.76
N GLN A 446 28.57 -37.17 10.64
CA GLN A 446 28.02 -37.28 12.01
C GLN A 446 26.51 -37.58 11.99
N ARG A 447 25.75 -36.91 11.13
CA ARG A 447 24.31 -37.17 10.96
C ARG A 447 24.05 -38.60 10.44
N LEU A 448 24.81 -39.08 9.48
CA LEU A 448 24.69 -40.44 8.97
C LEU A 448 25.03 -41.49 10.06
N ALA A 449 26.07 -41.23 10.85
CA ALA A 449 26.43 -42.09 11.99
C ALA A 449 25.32 -42.09 13.06
N ALA A 450 24.71 -40.93 13.38
CA ALA A 450 23.60 -40.83 14.29
C ALA A 450 22.37 -41.62 13.78
N LYS A 451 22.04 -41.52 12.49
CA LYS A 451 20.98 -42.32 11.86
C LYS A 451 21.26 -43.84 11.96
N ALA A 452 22.49 -44.26 11.72
CA ALA A 452 22.92 -45.66 11.83
C ALA A 452 22.80 -46.18 13.28
N ALA A 453 23.12 -45.33 14.26
CA ALA A 453 22.97 -45.60 15.69
C ALA A 453 21.49 -45.48 16.19
N LYS A 454 20.56 -45.12 15.33
CA LYS A 454 19.15 -44.83 15.64
C LYS A 454 18.96 -43.66 16.62
N ASP A 455 19.94 -42.78 16.71
CA ASP A 455 19.82 -41.51 17.42
C ASP A 455 19.22 -40.44 16.47
N PHE A 456 17.91 -40.51 16.28
CA PHE A 456 17.17 -39.61 15.38
C PHE A 456 17.14 -38.18 15.92
N SER A 457 17.23 -38.01 17.25
CA SER A 457 17.26 -36.67 17.88
C SER A 457 18.51 -35.89 17.49
N LEU A 458 19.68 -36.53 17.51
CA LEU A 458 20.93 -35.92 17.08
C LEU A 458 20.95 -35.67 15.56
N ALA A 459 20.43 -36.63 14.78
CA ALA A 459 20.37 -36.51 13.33
C ALA A 459 19.47 -35.34 12.87
N ASP A 460 18.31 -35.12 13.52
CA ASP A 460 17.40 -34.02 13.25
C ASP A 460 17.99 -32.68 13.73
N LYS A 461 18.63 -32.67 14.89
CA LYS A 461 19.32 -31.46 15.38
C LYS A 461 20.39 -30.97 14.41
N ILE A 462 21.25 -31.87 13.91
CA ILE A 462 22.31 -31.51 12.92
C ILE A 462 21.66 -30.93 11.66
N ARG A 463 20.56 -31.51 11.19
CA ARG A 463 19.84 -30.98 10.02
C ARG A 463 19.29 -29.60 10.28
N ASP A 464 18.63 -29.38 11.43
CA ASP A 464 18.02 -28.12 11.78
C ASP A 464 19.08 -27.03 12.02
N ASP A 465 20.21 -27.36 12.63
CA ASP A 465 21.34 -26.44 12.84
C ASP A 465 21.95 -26.01 11.48
N LEU A 466 22.11 -26.93 10.51
CA LEU A 466 22.55 -26.60 9.15
C LEU A 466 21.51 -25.78 8.38
N THR A 467 20.22 -26.12 8.52
CA THR A 467 19.12 -25.35 7.89
C THR A 467 19.09 -23.91 8.42
N THR A 468 19.32 -23.69 9.70
CA THR A 468 19.40 -22.35 10.31
C THR A 468 20.57 -21.53 9.76
N GLN A 469 21.62 -22.21 9.26
CA GLN A 469 22.77 -21.59 8.62
C GLN A 469 22.64 -21.52 7.09
N GLY A 470 21.42 -21.70 6.55
CA GLY A 470 21.13 -21.62 5.12
C GLY A 470 21.53 -22.86 4.30
N ILE A 471 21.93 -23.96 4.96
CA ILE A 471 22.39 -25.18 4.30
C ILE A 471 21.26 -26.21 4.30
N THR A 472 20.80 -26.59 3.11
CA THR A 472 19.72 -27.59 2.94
C THR A 472 20.33 -28.96 2.61
N LEU A 473 20.02 -29.99 3.40
CA LEU A 473 20.45 -31.38 3.17
C LEU A 473 19.42 -32.16 2.36
N ILE A 474 19.88 -32.85 1.31
CA ILE A 474 19.08 -33.70 0.43
C ILE A 474 19.55 -35.15 0.56
N ASP A 475 18.74 -36.01 1.14
CA ASP A 475 19.01 -37.44 1.25
C ASP A 475 18.64 -38.15 -0.06
N LYS A 476 19.61 -38.82 -0.70
CA LYS A 476 19.40 -39.63 -1.91
C LYS A 476 19.38 -41.13 -1.61
N PRO A 477 18.80 -41.95 -2.53
CA PRO A 477 18.86 -43.41 -2.42
C PRO A 477 20.31 -43.87 -2.37
N GLY A 478 20.58 -44.84 -1.49
CA GLY A 478 21.98 -45.37 -1.30
C GLY A 478 22.75 -44.76 -0.13
N GLY A 479 22.09 -43.90 0.70
CA GLY A 479 22.69 -43.32 1.89
C GLY A 479 23.59 -42.11 1.61
N ILE A 480 23.48 -41.53 0.43
CA ILE A 480 24.20 -40.31 0.04
C ILE A 480 23.38 -39.10 0.48
N THR A 481 23.99 -38.13 1.17
CA THR A 481 23.40 -36.84 1.46
C THR A 481 24.14 -35.77 0.66
N GLU A 482 23.44 -35.08 -0.21
CA GLU A 482 23.91 -33.86 -0.88
C GLU A 482 23.44 -32.63 -0.10
N TRP A 483 24.09 -31.50 -0.34
CA TRP A 483 23.71 -30.25 0.31
C TRP A 483 23.83 -29.05 -0.64
N HIS A 484 23.08 -28.00 -0.36
CA HIS A 484 23.12 -26.71 -1.04
C HIS A 484 23.10 -25.59 -0.01
N ARG A 485 23.84 -24.53 -0.31
CA ARG A 485 23.74 -23.25 0.40
C ARG A 485 22.67 -22.39 -0.23
#